data_eb0c4155c8d65d74424816dd8b176bbf
#
_entry.id   eb0c4155c8d65d74424816dd8b176bbf
#
_cell.length_a   1.000
_cell.length_b   1.000
_cell.length_c   1.000
_cell.angle_alpha   90.00
_cell.angle_beta   90.00
_cell.angle_gamma   90.00
#
_symmetry.space_group_name_H-M   'P 1'
#
loop_
_entity.id
_entity.type
_entity.pdbx_description
1 polymer ?
#
loop_
_entity_poly.entity_id
_entity_poly.type
_entity_poly.pdbx_seq_one_letter_code
_entity_poly.pdbx_strand_id
1 'polypeptide(L)'
;MQELSQKQQTRLNKLQKRLRREVGSAIDDYKMIEEGDVVMVCLSGGKDSYTLLDILLNLQHRAPVNFQLVAVNLDQKQPGFPEDILPNYLKTLGVTYHILEKDTYSIVKEKIPEGKTTCSLCSRLRRGTLYGFAQKIGATKIALGHHRDDIIETLFLNMFYGGKLKAMPPKLLSDDGANMVIRPMAYCREKDISEYADLKAFPIIPCNLCGSQENLKRKMVKEMLNDWDKQFPGRIETIFTALQNTAPSQLVDRNQFDFVSLERDPNAEFTGSVAEADLPAFDFLDVENSGHIQLDKRQEEARIDVVNVYQP
;
A
#
# COMPACT_ATOMS: atom_id res chain seq x y z
N MET A 1 -20.33 -9.46 24.25
CA MET A 1 -20.09 -9.74 22.82
C MET A 1 -21.32 -10.47 22.29
N GLN A 2 -21.96 -9.99 21.21
CA GLN A 2 -23.01 -10.74 20.54
C GLN A 2 -22.40 -12.04 19.97
N GLU A 3 -23.06 -13.18 20.20
CA GLU A 3 -22.63 -14.43 19.57
C GLU A 3 -22.83 -14.33 18.05
N LEU A 4 -21.75 -14.59 17.31
CA LEU A 4 -21.78 -14.63 15.85
C LEU A 4 -22.63 -15.82 15.39
N SER A 5 -23.48 -15.65 14.39
CA SER A 5 -24.14 -16.76 13.73
C SER A 5 -23.12 -17.69 13.07
N GLN A 6 -23.49 -18.95 12.84
CA GLN A 6 -22.61 -19.93 12.20
C GLN A 6 -22.09 -19.47 10.83
N LYS A 7 -22.93 -18.73 10.07
CA LYS A 7 -22.54 -18.14 8.78
C LYS A 7 -21.48 -17.04 8.96
N GLN A 8 -21.66 -16.17 9.95
CA GLN A 8 -20.70 -15.11 10.28
C GLN A 8 -19.38 -15.69 10.78
N GLN A 9 -19.42 -16.72 11.62
CA GLN A 9 -18.22 -17.42 12.10
C GLN A 9 -17.44 -18.05 10.95
N THR A 10 -18.13 -18.72 10.02
CA THR A 10 -17.51 -19.29 8.81
C THR A 10 -16.87 -18.20 7.95
N ARG A 11 -17.52 -17.06 7.80
CA ARG A 11 -17.02 -15.91 7.04
C ARG A 11 -15.78 -15.30 7.70
N LEU A 12 -15.83 -15.08 9.02
CA LEU A 12 -14.70 -14.60 9.82
C LEU A 12 -13.46 -15.50 9.63
N ASN A 13 -13.63 -16.82 9.75
CA ASN A 13 -12.53 -17.76 9.58
C ASN A 13 -11.92 -17.73 8.17
N LYS A 14 -12.74 -17.56 7.13
CA LYS A 14 -12.28 -17.40 5.74
C LYS A 14 -11.48 -16.11 5.56
N LEU A 15 -11.97 -14.99 6.09
CA LEU A 15 -11.27 -13.70 6.03
C LEU A 15 -9.95 -13.75 6.80
N GLN A 16 -9.95 -14.29 8.02
CA GLN A 16 -8.73 -14.44 8.82
C GLN A 16 -7.67 -15.28 8.08
N LYS A 17 -8.09 -16.39 7.47
CA LYS A 17 -7.18 -17.24 6.68
C LYS A 17 -6.61 -16.49 5.49
N ARG A 18 -7.44 -15.69 4.78
CA ARG A 18 -7.01 -14.88 3.64
C ARG A 18 -6.01 -13.80 4.08
N LEU A 19 -6.41 -12.94 5.03
CA LEU A 19 -5.56 -11.86 5.51
C LEU A 19 -4.22 -12.36 6.05
N ARG A 20 -4.24 -13.46 6.82
CA ARG A 20 -3.01 -14.09 7.31
C ARG A 20 -2.10 -14.58 6.18
N ARG A 21 -2.66 -15.15 5.11
CA ARG A 21 -1.89 -15.58 3.94
C ARG A 21 -1.29 -14.37 3.23
N GLU A 22 -2.08 -13.33 2.96
CA GLU A 22 -1.64 -12.12 2.26
C GLU A 22 -0.57 -11.36 3.06
N VAL A 23 -0.75 -11.23 4.37
CA VAL A 23 0.26 -10.66 5.28
C VAL A 23 1.52 -11.51 5.31
N GLY A 24 1.39 -12.83 5.41
CA GLY A 24 2.52 -13.76 5.38
C GLY A 24 3.31 -13.66 4.07
N SER A 25 2.62 -13.64 2.92
CA SER A 25 3.28 -13.46 1.61
C SER A 25 4.02 -12.12 1.52
N ALA A 26 3.41 -11.00 1.96
CA ALA A 26 4.09 -9.71 1.95
C ALA A 26 5.31 -9.69 2.88
N ILE A 27 5.23 -10.32 4.06
CA ILE A 27 6.37 -10.43 4.97
C ILE A 27 7.51 -11.21 4.32
N ASP A 28 7.22 -12.32 3.64
CA ASP A 28 8.23 -13.16 2.97
C ASP A 28 8.84 -12.47 1.76
N ASP A 29 8.02 -11.96 0.84
CA ASP A 29 8.46 -11.32 -0.40
C ASP A 29 9.40 -10.12 -0.15
N TYR A 30 9.11 -9.33 0.90
CA TYR A 30 9.91 -8.14 1.23
C TYR A 30 10.86 -8.35 2.43
N LYS A 31 10.96 -9.57 2.96
CA LYS A 31 11.77 -9.86 4.15
C LYS A 31 11.52 -8.84 5.27
N MET A 32 10.23 -8.69 5.64
CA MET A 32 9.81 -7.64 6.58
C MET A 32 10.10 -8.01 8.03
N ILE A 33 9.98 -9.28 8.39
CA ILE A 33 10.18 -9.79 9.75
C ILE A 33 11.14 -11.00 9.65
N GLU A 34 12.16 -10.98 10.49
CA GLU A 34 13.22 -11.98 10.54
C GLU A 34 13.36 -12.53 11.97
N GLU A 35 14.18 -13.59 12.14
CA GLU A 35 14.44 -14.21 13.45
C GLU A 35 14.97 -13.19 14.45
N GLY A 36 14.38 -13.14 15.63
CA GLY A 36 14.78 -12.26 16.73
C GLY A 36 14.28 -10.81 16.64
N ASP A 37 13.49 -10.45 15.62
CA ASP A 37 12.95 -9.10 15.48
C ASP A 37 12.05 -8.68 16.66
N VAL A 38 12.15 -7.42 17.03
CA VAL A 38 11.20 -6.71 17.91
C VAL A 38 10.36 -5.78 17.05
N VAL A 39 9.12 -6.16 16.78
CA VAL A 39 8.20 -5.45 15.91
C VAL A 39 7.29 -4.53 16.71
N MET A 40 7.47 -3.22 16.59
CA MET A 40 6.60 -2.21 17.17
C MET A 40 5.38 -1.98 16.25
N VAL A 41 4.20 -2.38 16.69
CA VAL A 41 2.94 -2.19 15.95
C VAL A 41 2.31 -0.87 16.37
N CYS A 42 2.21 0.08 15.44
CA CYS A 42 1.61 1.38 15.69
C CYS A 42 0.08 1.31 15.60
N LEU A 43 -0.59 1.58 16.71
CA LEU A 43 -2.04 1.58 16.82
C LEU A 43 -2.60 2.99 16.79
N SER A 44 -3.48 3.26 15.82
CA SER A 44 -4.21 4.53 15.73
C SER A 44 -5.62 4.47 16.34
N GLY A 45 -6.09 3.27 16.72
CA GLY A 45 -7.48 3.03 17.11
C GLY A 45 -8.41 2.80 15.91
N GLY A 46 -7.91 2.84 14.68
CA GLY A 46 -8.69 2.53 13.47
C GLY A 46 -8.67 1.04 13.12
N LYS A 47 -9.65 0.62 12.30
CA LYS A 47 -9.86 -0.77 11.86
C LYS A 47 -8.59 -1.46 11.35
N ASP A 48 -7.76 -0.72 10.59
CA ASP A 48 -6.57 -1.27 9.94
C ASP A 48 -5.50 -1.62 10.96
N SER A 49 -5.30 -0.76 11.96
CA SER A 49 -4.30 -0.98 13.01
C SER A 49 -4.69 -2.14 13.94
N TYR A 50 -5.97 -2.27 14.28
CA TYR A 50 -6.47 -3.44 15.02
C TYR A 50 -6.32 -4.73 14.23
N THR A 51 -6.68 -4.72 12.94
CA THR A 51 -6.54 -5.88 12.05
C THR A 51 -5.08 -6.29 11.93
N LEU A 52 -4.16 -5.33 11.75
CA LEU A 52 -2.72 -5.61 11.70
C LEU A 52 -2.24 -6.32 12.96
N LEU A 53 -2.57 -5.79 14.13
CA LEU A 53 -2.14 -6.40 15.40
C LEU A 53 -2.71 -7.82 15.56
N ASP A 54 -4.01 -8.01 15.31
CA ASP A 54 -4.66 -9.32 15.45
C ASP A 54 -4.07 -10.36 14.50
N ILE A 55 -3.78 -10.00 13.25
CA ILE A 55 -3.16 -10.90 12.26
C ILE A 55 -1.70 -11.20 12.63
N LEU A 56 -0.92 -10.21 13.07
CA LEU A 56 0.47 -10.44 13.50
C LEU A 56 0.56 -11.31 14.76
N LEU A 57 -0.34 -11.16 15.74
CA LEU A 57 -0.44 -12.06 16.88
C LEU A 57 -0.75 -13.50 16.44
N ASN A 58 -1.66 -13.67 15.49
CA ASN A 58 -1.95 -14.99 14.90
C ASN A 58 -0.75 -15.59 14.15
N LEU A 59 0.03 -14.78 13.46
CA LEU A 59 1.23 -15.22 12.74
C LEU A 59 2.36 -15.56 13.70
N GLN A 60 2.56 -14.81 14.77
CA GLN A 60 3.61 -15.03 15.76
C GLN A 60 3.60 -16.47 16.30
N HIS A 61 2.41 -17.07 16.48
CA HIS A 61 2.27 -18.46 16.95
C HIS A 61 2.53 -19.52 15.86
N ARG A 62 2.70 -19.13 14.60
CA ARG A 62 2.72 -20.05 13.44
C ARG A 62 3.86 -19.81 12.48
N ALA A 63 4.55 -18.68 12.63
CA ALA A 63 5.67 -18.32 11.77
C ALA A 63 6.85 -19.27 11.97
N PRO A 64 7.68 -19.50 10.95
CA PRO A 64 8.90 -20.27 11.07
C PRO A 64 10.02 -19.52 11.80
N VAL A 65 9.82 -18.25 12.12
CA VAL A 65 10.76 -17.36 12.80
C VAL A 65 10.15 -16.84 14.11
N ASN A 66 10.99 -16.66 15.12
CA ASN A 66 10.58 -16.08 16.40
C ASN A 66 10.77 -14.56 16.36
N PHE A 67 9.72 -13.83 16.72
CA PHE A 67 9.76 -12.37 16.86
C PHE A 67 8.87 -11.90 17.99
N GLN A 68 9.15 -10.73 18.51
CA GLN A 68 8.38 -10.12 19.58
C GLN A 68 7.45 -9.03 19.01
N LEU A 69 6.27 -8.86 19.60
CA LEU A 69 5.33 -7.80 19.26
C LEU A 69 5.19 -6.84 20.45
N VAL A 70 5.29 -5.55 20.16
CA VAL A 70 5.04 -4.47 21.10
C VAL A 70 4.02 -3.51 20.49
N ALA A 71 2.84 -3.41 21.09
CA ALA A 71 1.80 -2.51 20.62
C ALA A 71 2.04 -1.10 21.16
N VAL A 72 2.00 -0.08 20.29
CA VAL A 72 2.24 1.31 20.70
C VAL A 72 1.15 2.22 20.14
N ASN A 73 0.52 2.98 21.01
CA ASN A 73 -0.38 4.09 20.65
C ASN A 73 0.26 5.41 21.00
N LEU A 74 0.07 6.43 20.18
CA LEU A 74 0.39 7.81 20.49
C LEU A 74 -0.91 8.60 20.70
N ASP A 75 -1.20 8.92 21.95
CA ASP A 75 -2.20 9.92 22.32
C ASP A 75 -1.63 11.32 22.04
N GLN A 76 -2.26 12.02 21.12
CA GLN A 76 -1.88 13.37 20.70
C GLN A 76 -2.59 14.46 21.51
N LYS A 77 -3.36 14.06 22.54
CA LYS A 77 -4.23 14.92 23.35
C LYS A 77 -5.26 15.69 22.50
N GLN A 78 -5.83 15.00 21.52
CA GLN A 78 -6.94 15.55 20.74
C GLN A 78 -8.21 15.59 21.61
N PRO A 79 -8.97 16.70 21.60
CA PRO A 79 -10.21 16.79 22.36
C PRO A 79 -11.19 15.65 22.01
N GLY A 80 -11.70 14.98 23.03
CA GLY A 80 -12.66 13.88 22.86
C GLY A 80 -12.03 12.52 22.46
N PHE A 81 -10.72 12.38 22.50
CA PHE A 81 -10.08 11.09 22.32
C PHE A 81 -10.36 10.19 23.54
N PRO A 82 -10.93 8.98 23.33
CA PRO A 82 -11.27 8.07 24.43
C PRO A 82 -10.03 7.32 24.91
N GLU A 83 -9.43 7.80 26.00
CA GLU A 83 -8.15 7.31 26.50
C GLU A 83 -8.18 5.84 26.99
N ASP A 84 -9.35 5.33 27.41
CA ASP A 84 -9.50 4.01 28.02
C ASP A 84 -9.71 2.86 27.02
N ILE A 85 -10.17 3.14 25.81
CA ILE A 85 -10.58 2.10 24.85
C ILE A 85 -9.40 1.19 24.47
N LEU A 86 -8.30 1.77 24.01
CA LEU A 86 -7.12 1.03 23.59
C LEU A 86 -6.45 0.27 24.73
N PRO A 87 -6.15 0.89 25.90
CA PRO A 87 -5.55 0.16 27.02
C PRO A 87 -6.42 -1.02 27.48
N ASN A 88 -7.73 -0.85 27.56
CA ASN A 88 -8.64 -1.92 27.96
C ASN A 88 -8.64 -3.08 26.97
N TYR A 89 -8.66 -2.77 25.68
CA TYR A 89 -8.57 -3.80 24.63
C TYR A 89 -7.22 -4.55 24.67
N LEU A 90 -6.11 -3.82 24.77
CA LEU A 90 -4.76 -4.40 24.76
C LEU A 90 -4.51 -5.31 25.97
N LYS A 91 -5.04 -4.95 27.15
CA LYS A 91 -5.02 -5.83 28.33
C LYS A 91 -5.66 -7.19 28.07
N THR A 92 -6.74 -7.25 27.27
CA THR A 92 -7.40 -8.52 26.96
C THR A 92 -6.58 -9.43 26.04
N LEU A 93 -5.64 -8.87 25.29
CA LEU A 93 -4.80 -9.62 24.35
C LEU A 93 -3.52 -10.19 24.99
N GLY A 94 -3.14 -9.70 26.18
CA GLY A 94 -1.90 -10.13 26.83
C GLY A 94 -0.62 -9.72 26.10
N VAL A 95 -0.70 -8.74 25.18
CA VAL A 95 0.44 -8.22 24.44
C VAL A 95 1.12 -7.10 25.22
N THR A 96 2.44 -7.01 25.14
CA THR A 96 3.19 -5.85 25.67
C THR A 96 2.76 -4.59 24.94
N TYR A 97 2.38 -3.54 25.68
CA TYR A 97 1.94 -2.31 25.05
C TYR A 97 2.40 -1.04 25.79
N HIS A 98 2.47 0.06 25.06
CA HIS A 98 2.76 1.39 25.58
C HIS A 98 1.78 2.41 25.00
N ILE A 99 1.29 3.29 25.85
CA ILE A 99 0.54 4.48 25.47
C ILE A 99 1.49 5.68 25.67
N LEU A 100 1.86 6.31 24.57
CA LEU A 100 2.67 7.52 24.58
C LEU A 100 1.75 8.72 24.64
N GLU A 101 2.03 9.64 25.55
CA GLU A 101 1.31 10.90 25.64
C GLU A 101 2.21 12.03 25.17
N LYS A 102 1.76 12.76 24.15
CA LYS A 102 2.45 13.96 23.67
C LYS A 102 1.45 14.90 23.02
N ASP A 103 1.29 16.06 23.62
CA ASP A 103 0.41 17.09 23.05
C ASP A 103 0.96 17.64 21.74
N THR A 104 0.78 16.90 20.66
CA THR A 104 1.10 17.35 19.31
C THR A 104 -0.04 18.13 18.68
N TYR A 105 -1.25 18.00 19.23
CA TYR A 105 -2.43 18.70 18.74
C TYR A 105 -2.31 20.21 18.97
N SER A 106 -2.00 20.65 20.21
CA SER A 106 -1.81 22.06 20.53
C SER A 106 -0.68 22.69 19.71
N ILE A 107 0.44 21.96 19.52
CA ILE A 107 1.56 22.43 18.69
C ILE A 107 1.11 22.67 17.24
N VAL A 108 0.30 21.78 16.69
CA VAL A 108 -0.21 21.91 15.32
C VAL A 108 -1.17 23.09 15.20
N LYS A 109 -2.06 23.26 16.19
CA LYS A 109 -3.03 24.37 16.22
C LYS A 109 -2.35 25.74 16.36
N GLU A 110 -1.30 25.82 17.16
CA GLU A 110 -0.53 27.06 17.35
C GLU A 110 0.24 27.47 16.09
N LYS A 111 0.85 26.48 15.39
CA LYS A 111 1.77 26.76 14.27
C LYS A 111 1.11 26.89 12.93
N ILE A 112 -0.11 26.38 12.76
CA ILE A 112 -0.80 26.39 11.47
C ILE A 112 -2.04 27.29 11.53
N PRO A 113 -2.10 28.36 10.72
CA PRO A 113 -3.25 29.25 10.64
C PRO A 113 -4.54 28.50 10.28
N GLU A 114 -5.66 28.99 10.80
CA GLU A 114 -6.98 28.44 10.54
C GLU A 114 -7.26 28.41 9.01
N GLY A 115 -7.84 27.29 8.52
CA GLY A 115 -8.10 27.09 7.09
C GLY A 115 -6.95 26.49 6.27
N LYS A 116 -5.76 26.27 6.85
CA LYS A 116 -4.65 25.57 6.19
C LYS A 116 -4.54 24.10 6.64
N THR A 117 -3.95 23.28 5.77
CA THR A 117 -3.79 21.83 6.04
C THR A 117 -2.78 21.57 7.16
N THR A 118 -3.25 20.88 8.20
CA THR A 118 -2.45 20.53 9.39
C THR A 118 -1.68 19.23 9.24
N CYS A 119 -2.02 18.39 8.24
CA CYS A 119 -1.60 16.99 8.14
C CYS A 119 -0.09 16.79 8.02
N SER A 120 0.60 17.67 7.31
CA SER A 120 2.05 17.53 7.08
C SER A 120 2.84 17.70 8.37
N LEU A 121 2.53 18.72 9.19
CA LEU A 121 3.18 18.93 10.49
C LEU A 121 2.77 17.85 11.49
N CYS A 122 1.48 17.52 11.55
CA CYS A 122 0.96 16.48 12.44
C CYS A 122 1.65 15.13 12.16
N SER A 123 1.73 14.71 10.89
CA SER A 123 2.37 13.44 10.53
C SER A 123 3.87 13.43 10.82
N ARG A 124 4.56 14.57 10.69
CA ARG A 124 5.99 14.71 11.05
C ARG A 124 6.21 14.58 12.56
N LEU A 125 5.40 15.25 13.37
CA LEU A 125 5.49 15.18 14.84
C LEU A 125 5.19 13.76 15.34
N ARG A 126 4.13 13.11 14.81
CA ARG A 126 3.80 11.71 15.13
C ARG A 126 4.95 10.78 14.78
N ARG A 127 5.48 10.89 13.57
CA ARG A 127 6.59 10.07 13.10
C ARG A 127 7.81 10.23 14.01
N GLY A 128 8.23 11.46 14.28
CA GLY A 128 9.39 11.72 15.16
C GLY A 128 9.21 11.12 16.56
N THR A 129 8.01 11.22 17.14
CA THR A 129 7.73 10.63 18.45
C THR A 129 7.79 9.11 18.42
N LEU A 130 7.14 8.48 17.43
CA LEU A 130 7.11 7.01 17.29
C LEU A 130 8.50 6.45 16.97
N TYR A 131 9.27 7.11 16.12
CA TYR A 131 10.62 6.68 15.74
C TYR A 131 11.59 6.76 16.94
N GLY A 132 11.58 7.87 17.67
CA GLY A 132 12.39 7.99 18.88
C GLY A 132 12.02 6.98 19.96
N PHE A 133 10.73 6.63 20.07
CA PHE A 133 10.30 5.60 21.01
C PHE A 133 10.69 4.19 20.54
N ALA A 134 10.62 3.89 19.25
CA ALA A 134 11.07 2.62 18.69
C ALA A 134 12.53 2.34 19.05
N GLN A 135 13.40 3.33 18.89
CA GLN A 135 14.80 3.23 19.28
C GLN A 135 14.95 2.99 20.80
N LYS A 136 14.18 3.72 21.62
CA LYS A 136 14.24 3.60 23.09
C LYS A 136 13.90 2.18 23.57
N ILE A 137 12.98 1.49 22.91
CA ILE A 137 12.59 0.11 23.28
C ILE A 137 13.35 -0.97 22.52
N GLY A 138 14.32 -0.60 21.68
CA GLY A 138 15.07 -1.53 20.87
C GLY A 138 14.25 -2.20 19.78
N ALA A 139 13.19 -1.56 19.28
CA ALA A 139 12.39 -2.10 18.18
C ALA A 139 13.22 -2.11 16.89
N THR A 140 13.28 -3.26 16.23
CA THR A 140 13.99 -3.44 14.95
C THR A 140 13.12 -3.08 13.75
N LYS A 141 11.80 -3.20 13.90
CA LYS A 141 10.80 -2.91 12.87
C LYS A 141 9.66 -2.08 13.44
N ILE A 142 9.15 -1.14 12.64
CA ILE A 142 7.94 -0.35 12.93
C ILE A 142 6.86 -0.77 11.95
N ALA A 143 5.83 -1.47 12.41
CA ALA A 143 4.73 -1.95 11.60
C ALA A 143 3.57 -0.95 11.57
N LEU A 144 3.15 -0.55 10.37
CA LEU A 144 2.06 0.38 10.11
C LEU A 144 0.89 -0.32 9.41
N GLY A 145 -0.34 0.04 9.77
CA GLY A 145 -1.57 -0.54 9.26
C GLY A 145 -1.99 -0.09 7.84
N HIS A 146 -1.04 0.35 7.00
CA HIS A 146 -1.35 0.68 5.62
C HIS A 146 -1.55 -0.60 4.78
N HIS A 147 -2.53 -0.57 3.89
CA HIS A 147 -2.94 -1.70 3.08
C HIS A 147 -2.80 -1.41 1.57
N ARG A 148 -3.15 -2.38 0.71
CA ARG A 148 -2.99 -2.30 -0.74
C ARG A 148 -3.66 -1.06 -1.34
N ASP A 149 -4.89 -0.79 -0.91
CA ASP A 149 -5.65 0.34 -1.45
C ASP A 149 -5.01 1.69 -1.09
N ASP A 150 -4.43 1.84 0.13
CA ASP A 150 -3.62 3.02 0.49
C ASP A 150 -2.41 3.23 -0.44
N ILE A 151 -1.76 2.13 -0.84
CA ILE A 151 -0.60 2.16 -1.75
C ILE A 151 -1.05 2.69 -3.11
N ILE A 152 -2.16 2.19 -3.65
CA ILE A 152 -2.74 2.60 -4.92
C ILE A 152 -3.24 4.04 -4.86
N GLU A 153 -4.00 4.41 -3.82
CA GLU A 153 -4.44 5.80 -3.60
C GLU A 153 -3.26 6.76 -3.57
N THR A 154 -2.16 6.38 -2.93
CA THR A 154 -0.94 7.20 -2.86
C THR A 154 -0.27 7.34 -4.22
N LEU A 155 -0.28 6.30 -5.07
CA LEU A 155 0.18 6.40 -6.45
C LEU A 155 -0.61 7.47 -7.21
N PHE A 156 -1.94 7.36 -7.22
CA PHE A 156 -2.80 8.30 -7.95
C PHE A 156 -2.70 9.73 -7.41
N LEU A 157 -2.61 9.90 -6.08
CA LEU A 157 -2.36 11.22 -5.50
C LEU A 157 -1.05 11.83 -5.99
N ASN A 158 0.03 11.04 -6.04
CA ASN A 158 1.31 11.52 -6.55
C ASN A 158 1.29 11.80 -8.05
N MET A 159 0.60 10.97 -8.84
CA MET A 159 0.43 11.18 -10.29
C MET A 159 -0.36 12.46 -10.58
N PHE A 160 -1.52 12.63 -9.96
CA PHE A 160 -2.43 13.74 -10.28
C PHE A 160 -2.01 15.09 -9.69
N TYR A 161 -1.38 15.07 -8.51
CA TYR A 161 -1.06 16.29 -7.78
C TYR A 161 0.44 16.53 -7.56
N GLY A 162 1.26 15.51 -7.75
CA GLY A 162 2.71 15.59 -7.52
C GLY A 162 3.57 15.43 -8.77
N GLY A 163 2.98 15.03 -9.91
CA GLY A 163 3.72 14.76 -11.16
C GLY A 163 4.79 13.67 -10.99
N LYS A 164 4.52 12.64 -10.17
CA LYS A 164 5.48 11.58 -9.86
C LYS A 164 4.81 10.21 -9.86
N LEU A 165 5.44 9.23 -10.50
CA LEU A 165 5.12 7.82 -10.35
C LEU A 165 5.73 7.31 -9.03
N LYS A 166 5.02 7.54 -7.93
CA LYS A 166 5.47 7.19 -6.59
C LYS A 166 4.31 6.68 -5.76
N ALA A 167 4.42 5.45 -5.28
CA ALA A 167 3.48 4.86 -4.34
C ALA A 167 4.06 4.85 -2.90
N MET A 168 3.44 4.08 -2.04
CA MET A 168 3.89 3.84 -0.67
C MET A 168 4.64 2.50 -0.63
N PRO A 169 5.95 2.47 -0.33
CA PRO A 169 6.72 1.23 -0.37
C PRO A 169 6.30 0.29 0.77
N PRO A 170 6.27 -1.04 0.54
CA PRO A 170 5.96 -2.03 1.58
C PRO A 170 6.99 -2.06 2.72
N LYS A 171 8.25 -1.78 2.43
CA LYS A 171 9.37 -1.71 3.38
C LYS A 171 10.19 -0.45 3.08
N LEU A 172 10.56 0.29 4.12
CA LEU A 172 11.24 1.58 3.98
C LEU A 172 12.21 1.77 5.13
N LEU A 173 13.44 2.12 4.81
CA LEU A 173 14.39 2.68 5.79
C LEU A 173 14.09 4.18 5.96
N SER A 174 14.07 4.67 7.20
CA SER A 174 13.93 6.11 7.46
C SER A 174 15.11 6.91 6.91
N ASP A 175 14.88 8.21 6.64
CA ASP A 175 15.89 9.07 5.99
C ASP A 175 17.20 9.17 6.79
N ASP A 176 17.11 9.01 8.12
CA ASP A 176 18.27 8.96 9.05
C ASP A 176 18.91 7.56 9.14
N GLY A 177 18.37 6.56 8.46
CA GLY A 177 18.83 5.18 8.50
C GLY A 177 18.56 4.43 9.81
N ALA A 178 17.89 5.05 10.78
CA ALA A 178 17.77 4.52 12.13
C ALA A 178 16.53 3.63 12.37
N ASN A 179 15.52 3.69 11.51
CA ASN A 179 14.27 2.96 11.69
C ASN A 179 13.84 2.23 10.41
N MET A 180 13.50 0.94 10.55
CA MET A 180 12.91 0.16 9.47
C MET A 180 11.39 0.16 9.60
N VAL A 181 10.70 0.76 8.63
CA VAL A 181 9.23 0.79 8.58
C VAL A 181 8.72 -0.29 7.65
N ILE A 182 7.75 -1.08 8.11
CA ILE A 182 7.12 -2.15 7.35
C ILE A 182 5.61 -1.97 7.26
N ARG A 183 5.01 -2.50 6.19
CA ARG A 183 3.56 -2.48 5.93
C ARG A 183 3.09 -3.90 5.59
N PRO A 184 2.93 -4.76 6.61
CA PRO A 184 2.63 -6.17 6.37
C PRO A 184 1.31 -6.41 5.62
N MET A 185 0.36 -5.46 5.69
CA MET A 185 -0.91 -5.54 4.96
C MET A 185 -0.85 -5.01 3.51
N ALA A 186 0.36 -4.84 2.94
CA ALA A 186 0.53 -4.32 1.58
C ALA A 186 -0.25 -5.06 0.49
N TYR A 187 -0.57 -6.34 0.69
CA TYR A 187 -1.37 -7.16 -0.24
C TYR A 187 -2.86 -7.24 0.11
N CYS A 188 -3.24 -6.80 1.32
CA CYS A 188 -4.60 -6.91 1.82
C CYS A 188 -5.51 -5.84 1.22
N ARG A 189 -6.74 -6.23 0.85
CA ARG A 189 -7.77 -5.31 0.37
C ARG A 189 -8.46 -4.61 1.53
N GLU A 190 -8.73 -3.32 1.40
CA GLU A 190 -9.49 -2.58 2.42
C GLU A 190 -10.86 -3.21 2.71
N LYS A 191 -11.54 -3.70 1.67
CA LYS A 191 -12.84 -4.36 1.80
C LYS A 191 -12.77 -5.57 2.74
N ASP A 192 -11.75 -6.42 2.61
CA ASP A 192 -11.59 -7.61 3.45
C ASP A 192 -11.22 -7.22 4.89
N ILE A 193 -10.41 -6.16 5.06
CA ILE A 193 -10.05 -5.61 6.37
C ILE A 193 -11.29 -5.02 7.07
N SER A 194 -12.11 -4.25 6.36
CA SER A 194 -13.33 -3.65 6.91
C SER A 194 -14.31 -4.72 7.39
N GLU A 195 -14.60 -5.70 6.55
CA GLU A 195 -15.49 -6.81 6.90
C GLU A 195 -14.94 -7.65 8.08
N TYR A 196 -13.62 -7.85 8.10
CA TYR A 196 -12.96 -8.55 9.21
C TYR A 196 -13.09 -7.77 10.52
N ALA A 197 -12.85 -6.48 10.49
CA ALA A 197 -12.94 -5.61 11.65
C ALA A 197 -14.37 -5.56 12.23
N ASP A 198 -15.38 -5.51 11.36
CA ASP A 198 -16.79 -5.54 11.76
C ASP A 198 -17.15 -6.87 12.44
N LEU A 199 -16.75 -7.99 11.85
CA LEU A 199 -17.01 -9.32 12.43
C LEU A 199 -16.26 -9.56 13.75
N LYS A 200 -15.08 -8.98 13.91
CA LYS A 200 -14.28 -9.02 15.16
C LYS A 200 -14.83 -8.04 16.21
N ALA A 201 -15.72 -7.14 15.82
CA ALA A 201 -16.25 -6.07 16.68
C ALA A 201 -15.12 -5.29 17.39
N PHE A 202 -14.09 -4.89 16.66
CA PHE A 202 -13.01 -4.10 17.23
C PHE A 202 -13.54 -2.78 17.80
N PRO A 203 -13.04 -2.31 18.94
CA PRO A 203 -13.47 -1.06 19.55
C PRO A 203 -12.87 0.15 18.80
N ILE A 204 -13.36 0.39 17.58
CA ILE A 204 -12.81 1.42 16.68
C ILE A 204 -13.05 2.81 17.26
N ILE A 205 -11.99 3.60 17.31
CA ILE A 205 -12.03 5.01 17.69
C ILE A 205 -12.26 5.84 16.43
N PRO A 206 -13.36 6.60 16.33
CA PRO A 206 -13.65 7.41 15.14
C PRO A 206 -12.58 8.47 14.90
N CYS A 207 -12.08 8.58 13.66
CA CYS A 207 -11.09 9.59 13.27
C CYS A 207 -11.78 10.87 12.74
N ASN A 208 -12.61 11.52 13.57
CA ASN A 208 -13.34 12.73 13.17
C ASN A 208 -12.65 14.03 13.61
N LEU A 209 -11.48 13.93 14.22
CA LEU A 209 -10.96 14.98 15.11
C LEU A 209 -10.15 16.07 14.41
N CYS A 210 -9.71 15.90 13.17
CA CYS A 210 -8.81 16.88 12.54
C CYS A 210 -9.36 17.68 11.36
N GLY A 211 -10.49 17.34 10.76
CA GLY A 211 -11.21 18.15 9.74
C GLY A 211 -10.38 18.64 8.54
N SER A 212 -9.28 17.97 8.16
CA SER A 212 -8.34 18.50 7.18
C SER A 212 -8.77 18.28 5.72
N GLN A 213 -8.45 19.25 4.85
CA GLN A 213 -8.78 19.21 3.41
C GLN A 213 -8.00 18.13 2.61
N GLU A 214 -6.89 17.61 3.11
CA GLU A 214 -6.18 16.49 2.46
C GLU A 214 -7.04 15.24 2.34
N ASN A 215 -7.96 15.04 3.30
CA ASN A 215 -8.94 13.96 3.23
C ASN A 215 -9.87 14.07 2.01
N LEU A 216 -10.10 15.29 1.48
CA LEU A 216 -10.97 15.48 0.31
C LEU A 216 -10.33 14.91 -0.96
N LYS A 217 -9.05 15.20 -1.24
CA LYS A 217 -8.35 14.67 -2.42
C LYS A 217 -8.23 13.15 -2.38
N ARG A 218 -7.89 12.60 -1.20
CA ARG A 218 -7.84 11.14 -1.02
C ARG A 218 -9.21 10.52 -1.20
N LYS A 219 -10.26 11.13 -0.66
CA LYS A 219 -11.63 10.68 -0.84
C LYS A 219 -12.04 10.65 -2.31
N MET A 220 -11.74 11.72 -3.07
CA MET A 220 -12.01 11.77 -4.52
C MET A 220 -11.30 10.65 -5.29
N VAL A 221 -10.01 10.42 -5.01
CA VAL A 221 -9.25 9.32 -5.63
C VAL A 221 -9.86 7.98 -5.27
N LYS A 222 -10.21 7.76 -4.00
CA LYS A 222 -10.84 6.53 -3.53
C LYS A 222 -12.20 6.29 -4.20
N GLU A 223 -13.03 7.31 -4.31
CA GLU A 223 -14.33 7.21 -5.00
C GLU A 223 -14.13 6.86 -6.48
N MET A 224 -13.23 7.52 -7.17
CA MET A 224 -12.87 7.23 -8.56
C MET A 224 -12.42 5.76 -8.74
N LEU A 225 -11.51 5.29 -7.89
CA LEU A 225 -11.01 3.91 -7.95
C LEU A 225 -12.11 2.88 -7.66
N ASN A 226 -12.96 3.15 -6.68
CA ASN A 226 -14.10 2.28 -6.36
C ASN A 226 -15.13 2.21 -7.50
N ASP A 227 -15.40 3.33 -8.16
CA ASP A 227 -16.32 3.36 -9.28
C ASP A 227 -15.72 2.64 -10.50
N TRP A 228 -14.42 2.77 -10.70
CA TRP A 228 -13.72 2.07 -11.76
C TRP A 228 -13.69 0.54 -11.52
N ASP A 229 -13.46 0.10 -10.29
CA ASP A 229 -13.51 -1.34 -9.94
C ASP A 229 -14.92 -1.94 -10.12
N LYS A 230 -15.98 -1.15 -9.89
CA LYS A 230 -17.36 -1.60 -10.17
C LYS A 230 -17.63 -1.77 -11.67
N GLN A 231 -17.11 -0.86 -12.51
CA GLN A 231 -17.28 -0.91 -13.94
C GLN A 231 -16.40 -1.99 -14.59
N PHE A 232 -15.19 -2.14 -14.09
CA PHE A 232 -14.16 -3.03 -14.62
C PHE A 232 -13.54 -3.87 -13.50
N PRO A 233 -14.23 -4.92 -13.02
CA PRO A 233 -13.76 -5.76 -11.93
C PRO A 233 -12.35 -6.33 -12.20
N GLY A 234 -11.49 -6.29 -11.18
CA GLY A 234 -10.11 -6.79 -11.26
C GLY A 234 -9.08 -5.75 -11.70
N ARG A 235 -9.46 -4.54 -12.09
CA ARG A 235 -8.50 -3.50 -12.54
C ARG A 235 -7.67 -2.95 -11.38
N ILE A 236 -8.19 -2.95 -10.18
CA ILE A 236 -7.42 -2.55 -8.99
C ILE A 236 -6.27 -3.54 -8.72
N GLU A 237 -6.52 -4.84 -8.92
CA GLU A 237 -5.49 -5.86 -8.87
C GLU A 237 -4.41 -5.64 -9.95
N THR A 238 -4.84 -5.35 -11.17
CA THR A 238 -3.93 -5.08 -12.30
C THR A 238 -3.06 -3.85 -12.03
N ILE A 239 -3.62 -2.76 -11.49
CA ILE A 239 -2.86 -1.55 -11.11
C ILE A 239 -1.80 -1.90 -10.05
N PHE A 240 -2.15 -2.70 -9.05
CA PHE A 240 -1.20 -3.11 -8.02
C PHE A 240 -0.09 -4.00 -8.60
N THR A 241 -0.43 -4.92 -9.51
CA THR A 241 0.55 -5.75 -10.22
C THR A 241 1.49 -4.89 -11.07
N ALA A 242 0.98 -3.86 -11.75
CA ALA A 242 1.80 -2.94 -12.54
C ALA A 242 2.86 -2.19 -11.69
N LEU A 243 2.55 -1.89 -10.41
CA LEU A 243 3.54 -1.33 -9.49
C LEU A 243 4.72 -2.25 -9.19
N GLN A 244 4.54 -3.56 -9.37
CA GLN A 244 5.57 -4.58 -9.16
C GLN A 244 6.30 -4.95 -10.45
N ASN A 245 5.79 -4.51 -11.60
CA ASN A 245 6.30 -4.82 -12.94
C ASN A 245 6.50 -3.52 -13.72
N THR A 246 7.63 -2.87 -13.49
CA THR A 246 7.98 -1.64 -14.22
C THR A 246 9.00 -1.95 -15.31
N ALA A 247 8.82 -1.35 -16.48
CA ALA A 247 9.76 -1.43 -17.60
C ALA A 247 10.44 -0.05 -17.78
N PRO A 248 11.60 0.21 -17.18
CA PRO A 248 12.26 1.52 -17.21
C PRO A 248 12.54 2.04 -18.61
N SER A 249 12.88 1.16 -19.56
CA SER A 249 13.09 1.49 -20.98
C SER A 249 11.84 1.98 -21.69
N GLN A 250 10.66 1.68 -21.16
CA GLN A 250 9.36 2.10 -21.71
C GLN A 250 8.77 3.31 -20.96
N LEU A 251 9.49 3.82 -19.95
CA LEU A 251 9.16 5.05 -19.24
C LEU A 251 10.08 6.18 -19.73
N VAL A 252 9.65 7.44 -19.54
CA VAL A 252 10.40 8.62 -20.02
C VAL A 252 11.38 9.19 -18.98
N ASP A 253 11.71 8.43 -17.93
CA ASP A 253 12.63 8.86 -16.86
C ASP A 253 14.08 8.55 -17.21
N ARG A 254 14.81 9.60 -17.60
CA ARG A 254 16.23 9.54 -17.95
C ARG A 254 17.18 9.15 -16.81
N ASN A 255 16.69 9.16 -15.56
CA ASN A 255 17.50 8.70 -14.43
C ASN A 255 17.37 7.18 -14.23
N GLN A 256 16.34 6.55 -14.80
CA GLN A 256 16.13 5.11 -14.70
C GLN A 256 16.57 4.35 -15.94
N PHE A 257 16.64 5.02 -17.08
CA PHE A 257 17.10 4.43 -18.34
C PHE A 257 17.92 5.45 -19.15
N ASP A 258 19.04 5.00 -19.70
CA ASP A 258 19.95 5.84 -20.50
C ASP A 258 19.52 5.83 -21.98
N PHE A 259 18.65 6.75 -22.33
CA PHE A 259 18.20 6.96 -23.73
C PHE A 259 19.25 7.65 -24.58
N VAL A 260 20.25 8.33 -23.97
CA VAL A 260 21.21 9.16 -24.71
C VAL A 260 22.30 8.30 -25.34
N SER A 261 22.65 7.18 -24.66
CA SER A 261 23.67 6.25 -25.18
C SER A 261 23.11 5.17 -26.10
N LEU A 262 21.84 5.22 -26.47
CA LEU A 262 21.26 4.28 -27.44
C LEU A 262 21.86 4.53 -28.84
N GLU A 263 22.60 3.57 -29.34
CA GLU A 263 23.17 3.58 -30.67
C GLU A 263 22.67 2.38 -31.47
N ARG A 264 22.41 2.60 -32.76
CA ARG A 264 22.09 1.52 -33.68
C ARG A 264 23.34 0.71 -34.00
N ASP A 265 23.29 -0.61 -33.87
CA ASP A 265 24.31 -1.49 -34.42
C ASP A 265 24.11 -1.55 -35.97
N PRO A 266 25.05 -1.00 -36.76
CA PRO A 266 24.93 -1.00 -38.21
C PRO A 266 25.04 -2.40 -38.85
N ASN A 267 25.53 -3.38 -38.09
CA ASN A 267 25.70 -4.77 -38.53
C ASN A 267 24.62 -5.71 -38.01
N ALA A 268 23.65 -5.19 -37.22
CA ALA A 268 22.56 -6.01 -36.72
C ALA A 268 21.64 -6.45 -37.88
N GLU A 269 21.44 -7.74 -38.02
CA GLU A 269 20.46 -8.29 -38.93
C GLU A 269 19.09 -8.45 -38.27
N PHE A 270 18.04 -8.16 -39.02
CA PHE A 270 16.67 -8.37 -38.55
C PHE A 270 16.37 -9.86 -38.40
N THR A 271 16.24 -10.37 -37.20
CA THR A 271 15.99 -11.79 -36.92
C THR A 271 14.52 -12.19 -36.98
N GLY A 272 13.61 -11.25 -37.27
CA GLY A 272 12.16 -11.49 -37.27
C GLY A 272 11.54 -11.61 -35.86
N SER A 273 12.35 -11.52 -34.80
CA SER A 273 11.83 -11.54 -33.44
C SER A 273 11.66 -10.11 -32.91
N VAL A 274 10.45 -9.79 -32.45
CA VAL A 274 10.20 -8.58 -31.65
C VAL A 274 10.40 -9.00 -30.21
N ALA A 275 11.22 -8.27 -29.45
CA ALA A 275 11.38 -8.55 -28.03
C ALA A 275 10.01 -8.41 -27.36
N GLU A 276 9.70 -9.31 -26.42
CA GLU A 276 8.41 -9.31 -25.70
C GLU A 276 8.10 -7.95 -25.03
N ALA A 277 9.16 -7.19 -24.68
CA ALA A 277 9.06 -5.83 -24.15
C ALA A 277 8.59 -4.78 -25.16
N ASP A 278 8.67 -5.06 -26.45
CA ASP A 278 8.31 -4.15 -27.55
C ASP A 278 6.90 -4.41 -28.11
N LEU A 279 6.24 -5.44 -27.62
CA LEU A 279 4.84 -5.69 -27.98
C LEU A 279 3.96 -4.58 -27.38
N PRO A 280 3.15 -3.88 -28.20
CA PRO A 280 2.28 -2.84 -27.70
C PRO A 280 1.29 -3.44 -26.70
N ALA A 281 1.12 -2.79 -25.56
CA ALA A 281 0.18 -3.20 -24.50
C ALA A 281 -1.31 -3.27 -24.96
N PHE A 282 -1.57 -2.91 -26.22
CA PHE A 282 -2.90 -2.86 -26.81
C PHE A 282 -3.46 -4.21 -27.30
N ASP A 283 -2.63 -5.24 -27.44
CA ASP A 283 -3.11 -6.58 -27.82
C ASP A 283 -4.00 -7.24 -26.75
N PHE A 284 -4.00 -6.70 -25.54
CA PHE A 284 -4.87 -7.18 -24.46
C PHE A 284 -6.31 -6.65 -24.52
N LEU A 285 -6.59 -5.62 -25.31
CA LEU A 285 -7.93 -5.02 -25.37
C LEU A 285 -8.83 -5.64 -26.44
N ASP A 286 -8.28 -6.37 -27.39
CA ASP A 286 -9.04 -6.95 -28.51
C ASP A 286 -9.49 -8.41 -28.30
N VAL A 287 -9.06 -9.06 -27.23
CA VAL A 287 -9.31 -10.51 -27.04
C VAL A 287 -10.74 -10.82 -26.59
N GLU A 288 -11.47 -9.86 -26.01
CA GLU A 288 -12.83 -10.11 -25.52
C GLU A 288 -13.95 -9.80 -26.52
N ASN A 289 -13.65 -9.15 -27.67
CA ASN A 289 -14.68 -8.75 -28.65
C ASN A 289 -14.41 -9.16 -30.10
N SER A 290 -13.27 -9.78 -30.40
CA SER A 290 -13.03 -10.30 -31.74
C SER A 290 -13.36 -11.81 -31.79
N GLY A 291 -14.57 -12.13 -32.21
CA GLY A 291 -14.81 -13.44 -32.83
C GLY A 291 -13.73 -13.66 -33.87
N HIS A 292 -13.04 -14.79 -33.78
CA HIS A 292 -11.99 -15.30 -34.67
C HIS A 292 -11.75 -14.49 -35.95
N ILE A 293 -10.85 -13.51 -35.92
CA ILE A 293 -10.26 -12.98 -37.14
C ILE A 293 -9.22 -14.03 -37.59
N GLN A 294 -9.60 -14.92 -38.47
CA GLN A 294 -8.63 -15.67 -39.27
C GLN A 294 -7.87 -14.63 -40.11
N LEU A 295 -6.63 -14.36 -39.76
CA LEU A 295 -5.71 -13.62 -40.62
C LEU A 295 -5.56 -14.44 -41.91
N ASP A 296 -6.09 -13.89 -42.99
CA ASP A 296 -5.93 -14.47 -44.34
C ASP A 296 -4.44 -14.43 -44.68
N LYS A 297 -3.84 -15.60 -44.92
CA LYS A 297 -2.43 -15.74 -45.32
C LYS A 297 -2.01 -14.95 -46.56
N ARG A 298 -2.92 -14.23 -47.20
CA ARG A 298 -2.66 -13.33 -48.32
C ARG A 298 -2.18 -11.95 -47.98
N GLN A 299 -2.11 -11.58 -46.68
CA GLN A 299 -1.57 -10.27 -46.23
C GLN A 299 -0.07 -10.31 -45.88
N GLU A 300 0.57 -11.47 -45.88
CA GLU A 300 2.02 -11.60 -45.64
C GLU A 300 2.89 -11.11 -46.83
N GLU A 301 2.29 -10.77 -47.99
CA GLU A 301 3.00 -10.23 -49.14
C GLU A 301 2.63 -8.77 -49.47
N ALA A 302 2.34 -7.94 -48.47
CA ALA A 302 2.26 -6.49 -48.71
C ALA A 302 3.67 -5.96 -49.01
N ARG A 303 4.09 -6.04 -50.29
CA ARG A 303 5.26 -5.32 -50.77
C ARG A 303 5.07 -3.84 -50.46
N ILE A 304 5.96 -3.30 -49.62
CA ILE A 304 6.12 -1.86 -49.49
C ILE A 304 6.77 -1.38 -50.77
N ASP A 305 5.99 -0.88 -51.72
CA ASP A 305 6.51 -0.19 -52.89
C ASP A 305 7.17 1.11 -52.41
N VAL A 306 8.50 1.13 -52.41
CA VAL A 306 9.29 2.31 -52.17
C VAL A 306 9.07 3.28 -53.32
N VAL A 307 8.17 4.24 -53.12
CA VAL A 307 7.99 5.35 -54.06
C VAL A 307 9.28 6.19 -54.01
N ASN A 308 9.97 6.30 -55.14
CA ASN A 308 11.23 6.99 -55.34
C ASN A 308 11.28 8.34 -54.59
N VAL A 309 12.22 8.47 -53.64
CA VAL A 309 12.59 9.73 -53.07
C VAL A 309 13.39 10.52 -54.11
N TYR A 310 12.84 11.61 -54.56
CA TYR A 310 13.56 12.58 -55.40
C TYR A 310 14.78 13.09 -54.61
N GLN A 311 15.99 12.82 -55.11
CA GLN A 311 17.17 13.57 -54.75
C GLN A 311 17.26 14.82 -55.66
N PRO A 312 17.51 16.04 -55.09
CA PRO A 312 17.68 17.25 -55.85
C PRO A 312 19.01 17.31 -56.60
#